data_e252a720dcce422bb8966d195c01e7f1
#
_entry.id   e252a720dcce422bb8966d195c01e7f1
#
_cell.length_a   1.000
_cell.length_b   1.000
_cell.length_c   1.000
_cell.angle_alpha   90.00
_cell.angle_beta   90.00
_cell.angle_gamma   90.00
#
_symmetry.space_group_name_H-M   'P 1'
#
loop_
_entity.id
_entity.type
_entity.pdbx_description
1 polymer ?
#
loop_
_entity_poly.entity_id
_entity_poly.type
_entity_poly.pdbx_seq_one_letter_code
_entity_poly.pdbx_strand_id
1 'polypeptide(L)'
;MKERMQKTSAYANDCPQRDRTESEWYGGVQTFMWISEDNIVEVSFDKEHLLELILSSENLNRAYKAVVGNKGKGGIDKISCAQLLPWLLTHKDELLCSLLDGTYRPNPVRRVEIPKDNGKMRLLGIPTVVDRMVQQAINQVLTQIYEPHFSKRSFGFRPNRGCHNALREVQKTVDDGYTYVVDLDLERFFDTVNHGKLIEILSRTIKDGRVVSLIHKYLRSGVIAKGLWHASEEGTPQGGPLSPLLSNIMLNELDKELARRGHPFVRYADDAMIFCKSKRAAERVRSSITKFIEGKLFLKVNKEKTVVSYIKGVKYLGYSFYVHRGKCQLTVHSKSKSKMKSSLKELTSRSNGWGYVKRKQKLRKYIVGWVGYYHLANMKRFCLETDEWLRRRIRMCIWKAWKKPKTKVVNLIRCGIAKWQAYQWGNTRLAYWRIAGSPILSIAMSNDRLRKQGYVCLLDAYLGWNPK
;
A
#
# COMPACT_ATOMS: atom_id res chain seq x y z
N MET A 1 15.63 -35.40 -3.43
CA MET A 1 14.72 -34.79 -2.45
C MET A 1 13.37 -35.50 -2.57
N LYS A 2 12.85 -36.04 -1.48
CA LYS A 2 11.53 -36.71 -1.52
C LYS A 2 10.47 -35.64 -1.33
N GLU A 3 9.70 -35.38 -2.37
CA GLU A 3 8.48 -34.57 -2.30
C GLU A 3 7.48 -35.25 -1.37
N ARG A 4 7.00 -34.54 -0.37
CA ARG A 4 5.91 -35.03 0.48
C ARG A 4 4.59 -34.46 -0.01
N MET A 5 3.71 -35.35 -0.44
CA MET A 5 2.32 -35.02 -0.74
C MET A 5 1.48 -35.18 0.54
N GLN A 6 0.87 -34.13 1.00
CA GLN A 6 -0.14 -34.22 2.04
C GLN A 6 -1.52 -33.97 1.45
N LYS A 7 -2.41 -34.93 1.62
CA LYS A 7 -3.82 -34.80 1.29
C LYS A 7 -4.52 -34.18 2.50
N THR A 8 -4.89 -32.93 2.40
CA THR A 8 -5.72 -32.29 3.40
C THR A 8 -7.14 -32.24 2.86
N SER A 9 -8.05 -33.03 3.46
CA SER A 9 -9.45 -32.72 3.30
C SER A 9 -9.67 -31.33 3.90
N ALA A 10 -10.23 -30.42 3.14
CA ALA A 10 -10.58 -29.12 3.67
C ALA A 10 -11.40 -29.37 4.96
N TYR A 11 -10.79 -29.12 6.12
CA TYR A 11 -11.48 -28.90 7.40
C TYR A 11 -11.95 -30.10 8.24
N ALA A 12 -11.15 -31.12 8.46
CA ALA A 12 -11.56 -32.15 9.40
C ALA A 12 -10.92 -32.10 10.82
N ASN A 13 -9.80 -31.40 11.06
CA ASN A 13 -9.02 -31.74 12.27
C ASN A 13 -8.67 -30.64 13.27
N ASP A 14 -9.14 -29.38 13.14
CA ASP A 14 -8.74 -28.34 14.13
C ASP A 14 -9.87 -27.44 14.63
N CYS A 15 -11.08 -27.97 14.84
CA CYS A 15 -12.12 -27.25 15.57
C CYS A 15 -12.86 -28.17 16.53
N PRO A 16 -12.80 -27.93 17.86
CA PRO A 16 -13.63 -28.68 18.79
C PRO A 16 -15.09 -28.26 18.60
N GLN A 17 -15.95 -29.26 18.40
CA GLN A 17 -17.41 -29.18 18.31
C GLN A 17 -17.99 -28.34 17.18
N ARG A 18 -18.21 -28.97 16.03
CA ARG A 18 -19.12 -28.49 14.98
C ARG A 18 -20.25 -29.50 14.76
N ASP A 19 -21.46 -28.97 14.58
CA ASP A 19 -22.64 -29.76 14.21
C ASP A 19 -22.43 -30.51 12.88
N ARG A 20 -22.89 -31.74 12.82
CA ARG A 20 -22.78 -32.64 11.64
C ARG A 20 -23.41 -32.09 10.35
N THR A 21 -24.31 -31.12 10.44
CA THR A 21 -25.00 -30.51 9.31
C THR A 21 -24.12 -29.60 8.44
N GLU A 22 -23.04 -29.02 9.00
CA GLU A 22 -22.12 -28.15 8.22
C GLU A 22 -21.11 -28.93 7.38
N SER A 23 -20.80 -30.19 7.70
CA SER A 23 -19.82 -31.00 6.98
C SER A 23 -20.37 -31.59 5.65
N GLU A 24 -21.67 -31.70 5.51
CA GLU A 24 -22.31 -32.26 4.29
C GLU A 24 -22.26 -31.27 3.10
N TRP A 25 -22.14 -29.96 3.36
CA TRP A 25 -22.06 -28.90 2.33
C TRP A 25 -20.73 -28.88 1.57
N TYR A 26 -19.69 -29.49 2.11
CA TYR A 26 -18.33 -29.50 1.54
C TYR A 26 -17.92 -30.83 0.93
N GLY A 27 -18.85 -31.77 0.83
CA GLY A 27 -18.59 -33.09 0.29
C GLY A 27 -18.25 -33.06 -1.21
N GLY A 28 -17.04 -32.74 -1.56
CA GLY A 28 -16.59 -32.82 -2.94
C GLY A 28 -15.34 -31.94 -3.30
N VAL A 29 -15.08 -30.86 -2.57
CA VAL A 29 -13.93 -30.02 -2.88
C VAL A 29 -12.67 -30.53 -2.18
N GLN A 30 -11.81 -31.22 -2.90
CA GLN A 30 -10.51 -31.67 -2.40
C GLN A 30 -9.44 -30.66 -2.72
N THR A 31 -8.66 -30.26 -1.70
CA THR A 31 -7.51 -29.40 -1.85
C THR A 31 -6.24 -30.21 -1.66
N PHE A 32 -5.31 -30.14 -2.59
CA PHE A 32 -3.99 -30.75 -2.50
C PHE A 32 -2.94 -29.67 -2.40
N MET A 33 -2.08 -29.77 -1.40
CA MET A 33 -0.92 -28.90 -1.24
C MET A 33 0.36 -29.66 -1.47
N TRP A 34 1.21 -29.13 -2.33
CA TRP A 34 2.58 -29.61 -2.53
C TRP A 34 3.51 -28.70 -1.74
N ILE A 35 4.25 -29.28 -0.81
CA ILE A 35 5.18 -28.56 0.07
C ILE A 35 6.61 -29.06 -0.24
N SER A 36 7.50 -28.14 -0.57
CA SER A 36 8.93 -28.38 -0.71
C SER A 36 9.69 -27.38 0.15
N GLU A 37 10.63 -27.84 0.99
CA GLU A 37 11.49 -27.01 1.84
C GLU A 37 10.72 -25.93 2.63
N ASP A 38 9.66 -26.34 3.34
CA ASP A 38 8.78 -25.47 4.14
C ASP A 38 8.01 -24.39 3.33
N ASN A 39 7.98 -24.50 2.01
CA ASN A 39 7.23 -23.60 1.15
C ASN A 39 6.11 -24.35 0.40
N ILE A 40 4.95 -23.72 0.30
CA ILE A 40 3.87 -24.20 -0.57
C ILE A 40 4.32 -23.98 -2.01
N VAL A 41 4.51 -25.07 -2.76
CA VAL A 41 4.95 -25.03 -4.17
C VAL A 41 3.75 -24.96 -5.09
N GLU A 42 2.69 -25.73 -4.79
CA GLU A 42 1.47 -25.77 -5.57
C GLU A 42 0.27 -26.06 -4.67
N VAL A 43 -0.86 -25.39 -4.97
CA VAL A 43 -2.16 -25.71 -4.36
C VAL A 43 -3.10 -26.08 -5.49
N SER A 44 -3.55 -27.33 -5.52
CA SER A 44 -4.55 -27.82 -6.49
C SER A 44 -5.93 -27.74 -5.87
N PHE A 45 -6.83 -27.07 -6.56
CA PHE A 45 -8.26 -26.98 -6.22
C PHE A 45 -9.08 -27.72 -7.29
N ASP A 46 -10.26 -28.14 -6.91
CA ASP A 46 -11.28 -28.48 -7.90
C ASP A 46 -11.67 -27.19 -8.64
N LYS A 47 -11.18 -27.09 -9.87
CA LYS A 47 -11.33 -25.88 -10.71
C LYS A 47 -12.74 -25.72 -11.27
N GLU A 48 -13.59 -26.74 -11.14
CA GLU A 48 -14.95 -26.76 -11.63
C GLU A 48 -15.96 -26.35 -10.55
N HIS A 49 -15.60 -26.50 -9.26
CA HIS A 49 -16.47 -26.21 -8.11
C HIS A 49 -15.89 -25.11 -7.19
N LEU A 50 -15.25 -24.09 -7.78
CA LEU A 50 -14.63 -23.00 -7.01
C LEU A 50 -15.66 -22.14 -6.30
N LEU A 51 -16.87 -22.01 -6.82
CA LEU A 51 -17.90 -21.18 -6.21
C LEU A 51 -18.28 -21.71 -4.83
N GLU A 52 -18.43 -23.01 -4.67
CA GLU A 52 -18.72 -23.65 -3.39
C GLU A 52 -17.63 -23.39 -2.35
N LEU A 53 -16.36 -23.44 -2.78
CA LEU A 53 -15.23 -23.10 -1.92
C LEU A 53 -15.24 -21.62 -1.52
N ILE A 54 -15.56 -20.72 -2.45
CA ILE A 54 -15.67 -19.28 -2.19
C ILE A 54 -16.79 -19.01 -1.18
N LEU A 55 -17.92 -19.68 -1.30
CA LEU A 55 -19.10 -19.50 -0.46
C LEU A 55 -19.07 -20.33 0.82
N SER A 56 -18.01 -21.08 1.06
CA SER A 56 -17.83 -21.85 2.27
C SER A 56 -17.94 -20.97 3.53
N SER A 57 -18.58 -21.48 4.58
CA SER A 57 -18.81 -20.71 5.83
C SER A 57 -17.51 -20.20 6.43
N GLU A 58 -16.43 -20.99 6.37
CA GLU A 58 -15.13 -20.59 6.86
C GLU A 58 -14.52 -19.46 6.03
N ASN A 59 -14.55 -19.57 4.69
CA ASN A 59 -14.02 -18.54 3.81
C ASN A 59 -14.82 -17.23 3.94
N LEU A 60 -16.15 -17.32 4.03
CA LEU A 60 -17.03 -16.16 4.26
C LEU A 60 -16.77 -15.51 5.62
N ASN A 61 -16.57 -16.31 6.69
CA ASN A 61 -16.21 -15.79 8.02
C ASN A 61 -14.86 -15.07 8.01
N ARG A 62 -13.85 -15.60 7.31
CA ARG A 62 -12.56 -14.91 7.14
C ARG A 62 -12.74 -13.60 6.36
N ALA A 63 -13.53 -13.61 5.29
CA ALA A 63 -13.82 -12.41 4.50
C ALA A 63 -14.58 -11.37 5.32
N TYR A 64 -15.58 -11.75 6.09
CA TYR A 64 -16.29 -10.90 7.03
C TYR A 64 -15.31 -10.21 8.02
N LYS A 65 -14.49 -11.01 8.72
CA LYS A 65 -13.50 -10.49 9.68
C LYS A 65 -12.54 -9.51 9.04
N ALA A 66 -12.06 -9.79 7.82
CA ALA A 66 -11.17 -8.91 7.09
C ALA A 66 -11.84 -7.57 6.73
N VAL A 67 -13.08 -7.60 6.25
CA VAL A 67 -13.82 -6.38 5.86
C VAL A 67 -14.18 -5.53 7.07
N VAL A 68 -14.66 -6.13 8.16
CA VAL A 68 -14.99 -5.42 9.40
C VAL A 68 -13.74 -4.84 10.06
N GLY A 69 -12.64 -5.60 10.08
CA GLY A 69 -11.35 -5.17 10.63
C GLY A 69 -10.79 -3.91 9.96
N ASN A 70 -11.04 -3.71 8.67
CA ASN A 70 -10.61 -2.53 7.92
C ASN A 70 -11.39 -1.24 8.24
N LYS A 71 -12.53 -1.33 8.94
CA LYS A 71 -13.36 -0.19 9.37
C LYS A 71 -13.67 0.80 8.23
N GLY A 72 -13.88 0.28 7.01
CA GLY A 72 -14.12 1.11 5.83
C GLY A 72 -15.51 1.78 5.85
N LYS A 73 -15.65 2.88 5.11
CA LYS A 73 -16.94 3.57 4.96
C LYS A 73 -17.92 2.74 4.12
N GLY A 74 -19.23 2.93 4.33
CA GLY A 74 -20.30 2.30 3.56
C GLY A 74 -20.29 2.70 2.07
N GLY A 75 -20.90 1.83 1.25
CA GLY A 75 -21.09 2.04 -0.19
C GLY A 75 -22.22 3.04 -0.50
N ILE A 76 -22.95 2.75 -1.58
CA ILE A 76 -24.15 3.54 -1.99
C ILE A 76 -25.34 3.31 -1.05
N ASP A 77 -25.43 2.11 -0.50
CA ASP A 77 -26.43 1.66 0.48
C ASP A 77 -26.26 2.30 1.87
N LYS A 78 -25.16 2.99 2.11
CA LYS A 78 -24.76 3.57 3.38
C LYS A 78 -24.61 2.58 4.54
N ILE A 79 -24.72 1.28 4.31
CA ILE A 79 -24.52 0.24 5.33
C ILE A 79 -23.07 0.32 5.81
N SER A 80 -22.87 0.41 7.13
CA SER A 80 -21.56 0.43 7.76
C SER A 80 -21.04 -0.98 8.04
N CYS A 81 -19.73 -1.13 8.30
CA CYS A 81 -19.17 -2.42 8.70
C CYS A 81 -19.81 -2.99 9.99
N ALA A 82 -20.29 -2.14 10.90
CA ALA A 82 -20.97 -2.58 12.11
C ALA A 82 -22.37 -3.16 11.85
N GLN A 83 -23.01 -2.74 10.76
CA GLN A 83 -24.35 -3.21 10.37
C GLN A 83 -24.29 -4.46 9.49
N LEU A 84 -23.10 -4.91 9.05
CA LEU A 84 -22.98 -6.07 8.18
C LEU A 84 -23.47 -7.36 8.85
N LEU A 85 -23.14 -7.60 10.11
CA LEU A 85 -23.58 -8.81 10.81
C LEU A 85 -25.10 -8.86 11.00
N PRO A 86 -25.79 -7.82 11.52
CA PRO A 86 -27.26 -7.80 11.55
C PRO A 86 -27.90 -8.03 10.18
N TRP A 87 -27.34 -7.44 9.13
CA TRP A 87 -27.84 -7.65 7.77
C TRP A 87 -27.69 -9.10 7.30
N LEU A 88 -26.53 -9.72 7.56
CA LEU A 88 -26.29 -11.12 7.20
C LEU A 88 -27.23 -12.09 7.94
N LEU A 89 -27.56 -11.83 9.20
CA LEU A 89 -28.47 -12.67 9.97
C LEU A 89 -29.86 -12.79 9.33
N THR A 90 -30.29 -11.76 8.59
CA THR A 90 -31.61 -11.72 7.93
C THR A 90 -31.58 -12.11 6.45
N HIS A 91 -30.44 -11.90 5.75
CA HIS A 91 -30.37 -12.04 4.27
C HIS A 91 -29.35 -13.07 3.80
N LYS A 92 -28.73 -13.85 4.71
CA LYS A 92 -27.65 -14.80 4.34
C LYS A 92 -28.12 -15.80 3.28
N ASP A 93 -29.28 -16.42 3.50
CA ASP A 93 -29.75 -17.51 2.64
C ASP A 93 -30.13 -16.97 1.25
N GLU A 94 -30.81 -15.84 1.19
CA GLU A 94 -31.09 -15.13 -0.07
C GLU A 94 -29.81 -14.78 -0.84
N LEU A 95 -28.79 -14.24 -0.12
CA LEU A 95 -27.51 -13.92 -0.72
C LEU A 95 -26.83 -15.18 -1.29
N LEU A 96 -26.78 -16.26 -0.53
CA LEU A 96 -26.15 -17.52 -0.96
C LEU A 96 -26.88 -18.13 -2.14
N CYS A 97 -28.21 -18.23 -2.09
CA CYS A 97 -29.02 -18.73 -3.23
C CYS A 97 -28.74 -17.89 -4.48
N SER A 98 -28.81 -16.56 -4.39
CA SER A 98 -28.59 -15.69 -5.55
C SER A 98 -27.18 -15.81 -6.14
N LEU A 99 -26.17 -16.09 -5.32
CA LEU A 99 -24.80 -16.31 -5.77
C LEU A 99 -24.65 -17.67 -6.46
N LEU A 100 -25.26 -18.73 -5.91
CA LEU A 100 -25.25 -20.09 -6.47
C LEU A 100 -25.99 -20.15 -7.79
N ASP A 101 -27.19 -19.57 -7.83
CA ASP A 101 -28.04 -19.54 -9.03
C ASP A 101 -27.53 -18.55 -10.10
N GLY A 102 -26.50 -17.80 -9.78
CA GLY A 102 -25.94 -16.80 -10.68
C GLY A 102 -26.87 -15.60 -10.95
N THR A 103 -27.90 -15.38 -10.15
CA THR A 103 -28.82 -14.23 -10.26
C THR A 103 -28.30 -12.99 -9.54
N TYR A 104 -27.31 -13.14 -8.66
CA TYR A 104 -26.71 -12.04 -7.93
C TYR A 104 -26.23 -10.90 -8.85
N ARG A 105 -26.63 -9.67 -8.50
CA ARG A 105 -26.22 -8.44 -9.21
C ARG A 105 -25.47 -7.55 -8.25
N PRO A 106 -24.14 -7.35 -8.47
CA PRO A 106 -23.36 -6.42 -7.67
C PRO A 106 -23.88 -4.99 -7.76
N ASN A 107 -23.84 -4.27 -6.65
CA ASN A 107 -24.23 -2.88 -6.61
C ASN A 107 -23.18 -1.98 -7.30
N PRO A 108 -23.59 -0.85 -7.91
CA PRO A 108 -22.67 0.15 -8.41
C PRO A 108 -21.74 0.68 -7.30
N VAL A 109 -20.50 0.99 -7.65
CA VAL A 109 -19.56 1.55 -6.67
C VAL A 109 -19.80 3.05 -6.48
N ARG A 110 -19.70 3.52 -5.23
CA ARG A 110 -19.77 4.95 -4.90
C ARG A 110 -18.44 5.63 -5.22
N ARG A 111 -18.42 6.57 -6.16
CA ARG A 111 -17.22 7.33 -6.53
C ARG A 111 -16.86 8.37 -5.47
N VAL A 112 -15.58 8.42 -5.13
CA VAL A 112 -14.99 9.44 -4.25
C VAL A 112 -13.70 9.95 -4.88
N GLU A 113 -13.54 11.26 -4.91
CA GLU A 113 -12.37 11.93 -5.45
C GLU A 113 -11.37 12.23 -4.33
N ILE A 114 -10.11 11.80 -4.52
CA ILE A 114 -9.01 12.09 -3.59
C ILE A 114 -7.95 12.90 -4.33
N PRO A 115 -7.52 14.07 -3.81
CA PRO A 115 -6.49 14.87 -4.45
C PRO A 115 -5.14 14.16 -4.44
N LYS A 116 -4.46 14.15 -5.60
CA LYS A 116 -3.07 13.74 -5.75
C LYS A 116 -2.12 14.90 -5.44
N ASP A 117 -0.86 14.59 -5.15
CA ASP A 117 0.19 15.59 -4.87
C ASP A 117 0.41 16.60 -6.04
N ASN A 118 -0.03 16.28 -7.25
CA ASN A 118 0.08 17.13 -8.45
C ASN A 118 -1.20 17.92 -8.78
N GLY A 119 -2.15 18.00 -7.86
CA GLY A 119 -3.44 18.68 -8.04
C GLY A 119 -4.48 17.91 -8.86
N LYS A 120 -4.12 16.81 -9.52
CA LYS A 120 -5.09 15.93 -10.19
C LYS A 120 -5.87 15.11 -9.16
N MET A 121 -7.11 14.74 -9.50
CA MET A 121 -7.94 13.88 -8.64
C MET A 121 -7.67 12.39 -8.93
N ARG A 122 -7.71 11.57 -7.90
CA ARG A 122 -7.76 10.11 -7.99
C ARG A 122 -9.19 9.67 -7.73
N LEU A 123 -9.75 8.91 -8.66
CA LEU A 123 -11.11 8.40 -8.56
C LEU A 123 -11.09 7.05 -7.83
N LEU A 124 -11.66 7.01 -6.62
CA LEU A 124 -11.87 5.76 -5.90
C LEU A 124 -13.32 5.32 -6.03
N GLY A 125 -13.55 4.01 -6.19
CA GLY A 125 -14.85 3.40 -6.11
C GLY A 125 -15.00 2.67 -4.76
N ILE A 126 -16.02 2.99 -3.99
CA ILE A 126 -16.31 2.31 -2.72
C ILE A 126 -17.49 1.36 -2.95
N PRO A 127 -17.28 0.02 -3.02
CA PRO A 127 -18.35 -0.96 -3.11
C PRO A 127 -19.17 -0.99 -1.81
N THR A 128 -20.36 -1.59 -1.83
CA THR A 128 -21.13 -1.87 -0.62
C THR A 128 -20.36 -2.81 0.31
N VAL A 129 -20.73 -2.87 1.58
CA VAL A 129 -20.02 -3.74 2.54
C VAL A 129 -20.23 -5.21 2.21
N VAL A 130 -21.41 -5.56 1.72
CA VAL A 130 -21.77 -6.91 1.26
C VAL A 130 -20.90 -7.27 0.03
N ASP A 131 -20.86 -6.43 -0.99
CA ASP A 131 -20.03 -6.64 -2.18
C ASP A 131 -18.54 -6.79 -1.82
N ARG A 132 -18.06 -6.00 -0.85
CA ARG A 132 -16.68 -6.15 -0.36
C ARG A 132 -16.42 -7.49 0.30
N MET A 133 -17.40 -8.03 1.04
CA MET A 133 -17.28 -9.35 1.64
C MET A 133 -17.22 -10.45 0.58
N VAL A 134 -18.09 -10.42 -0.41
CA VAL A 134 -18.09 -11.40 -1.51
C VAL A 134 -16.79 -11.27 -2.33
N GLN A 135 -16.38 -10.07 -2.70
CA GLN A 135 -15.11 -9.84 -3.39
C GLN A 135 -13.90 -10.32 -2.58
N GLN A 136 -13.92 -10.15 -1.25
CA GLN A 136 -12.87 -10.63 -0.35
C GLN A 136 -12.86 -12.15 -0.30
N ALA A 137 -14.02 -12.82 -0.29
CA ALA A 137 -14.12 -14.27 -0.34
C ALA A 137 -13.54 -14.82 -1.66
N ILE A 138 -13.88 -14.22 -2.79
CA ILE A 138 -13.29 -14.55 -4.11
C ILE A 138 -11.76 -14.34 -4.08
N ASN A 139 -11.31 -13.19 -3.59
CA ASN A 139 -9.89 -12.85 -3.53
C ASN A 139 -9.07 -13.85 -2.71
N GLN A 140 -9.59 -14.35 -1.60
CA GLN A 140 -8.91 -15.33 -0.73
C GLN A 140 -8.64 -16.64 -1.43
N VAL A 141 -9.61 -17.16 -2.18
CA VAL A 141 -9.50 -18.41 -2.93
C VAL A 141 -8.60 -18.21 -4.16
N LEU A 142 -8.87 -17.20 -4.97
CA LEU A 142 -8.10 -16.96 -6.19
C LEU A 142 -6.64 -16.58 -5.92
N THR A 143 -6.35 -15.92 -4.79
CA THR A 143 -4.96 -15.63 -4.41
C THR A 143 -4.14 -16.92 -4.26
N GLN A 144 -4.70 -17.96 -3.66
CA GLN A 144 -4.01 -19.24 -3.48
C GLN A 144 -3.73 -19.93 -4.83
N ILE A 145 -4.63 -19.77 -5.79
CA ILE A 145 -4.49 -20.35 -7.15
C ILE A 145 -3.42 -19.59 -7.95
N TYR A 146 -3.41 -18.27 -7.89
CA TYR A 146 -2.56 -17.45 -8.78
C TYR A 146 -1.19 -17.12 -8.19
N GLU A 147 -1.03 -17.08 -6.85
CA GLU A 147 0.23 -16.70 -6.19
C GLU A 147 1.44 -17.53 -6.64
N PRO A 148 1.34 -18.88 -6.80
CA PRO A 148 2.44 -19.70 -7.30
C PRO A 148 2.87 -19.36 -8.73
N HIS A 149 1.95 -18.85 -9.55
CA HIS A 149 2.19 -18.54 -10.96
C HIS A 149 2.69 -17.12 -11.22
N PHE A 150 2.71 -16.27 -10.20
CA PHE A 150 3.22 -14.91 -10.34
C PHE A 150 4.75 -14.87 -10.35
N SER A 151 5.30 -13.99 -11.19
CA SER A 151 6.74 -13.78 -11.26
C SER A 151 7.35 -13.45 -9.89
N LYS A 152 8.52 -14.04 -9.60
CA LYS A 152 9.32 -13.71 -8.40
C LYS A 152 9.73 -12.23 -8.36
N ARG A 153 9.69 -11.52 -9.48
CA ARG A 153 10.05 -10.09 -9.65
C ARG A 153 8.85 -9.14 -9.57
N SER A 154 7.66 -9.66 -9.25
CA SER A 154 6.45 -8.90 -8.95
C SER A 154 6.21 -8.86 -7.44
N PHE A 155 5.99 -7.66 -6.86
CA PHE A 155 5.98 -7.46 -5.41
C PHE A 155 4.71 -6.78 -4.87
N GLY A 156 4.02 -5.97 -5.68
CA GLY A 156 2.85 -5.22 -5.23
C GLY A 156 1.62 -6.09 -5.02
N PHE A 157 0.85 -5.84 -3.95
CA PHE A 157 -0.42 -6.51 -3.63
C PHE A 157 -0.33 -8.03 -3.47
N ARG A 158 0.82 -8.54 -3.08
CA ARG A 158 1.06 -9.97 -2.87
C ARG A 158 1.36 -10.28 -1.40
N PRO A 159 0.93 -11.45 -0.88
CA PRO A 159 1.24 -11.85 0.49
C PRO A 159 2.77 -11.99 0.68
N ASN A 160 3.23 -11.62 1.86
CA ASN A 160 4.65 -11.70 2.27
C ASN A 160 5.65 -10.93 1.38
N ARG A 161 5.18 -10.07 0.47
CA ARG A 161 6.00 -9.23 -0.40
C ARG A 161 5.69 -7.76 -0.17
N GLY A 162 6.72 -6.93 -0.20
CA GLY A 162 6.58 -5.50 0.06
C GLY A 162 7.53 -4.65 -0.76
N CYS A 163 7.38 -3.34 -0.61
CA CYS A 163 8.22 -2.35 -1.32
C CYS A 163 9.72 -2.54 -1.02
N HIS A 164 10.08 -2.94 0.20
CA HIS A 164 11.49 -3.17 0.58
C HIS A 164 12.10 -4.38 -0.17
N ASN A 165 11.31 -5.43 -0.41
CA ASN A 165 11.75 -6.56 -1.23
C ASN A 165 12.01 -6.12 -2.68
N ALA A 166 11.09 -5.30 -3.26
CA ALA A 166 11.27 -4.74 -4.59
C ALA A 166 12.54 -3.87 -4.68
N LEU A 167 12.80 -3.01 -3.70
CA LEU A 167 14.00 -2.16 -3.67
C LEU A 167 15.29 -2.96 -3.57
N ARG A 168 15.33 -4.05 -2.78
CA ARG A 168 16.50 -4.95 -2.72
C ARG A 168 16.74 -5.66 -4.03
N GLU A 169 15.67 -6.08 -4.72
CA GLU A 169 15.80 -6.70 -6.06
C GLU A 169 16.32 -5.68 -7.09
N VAL A 170 15.91 -4.41 -7.01
CA VAL A 170 16.51 -3.34 -7.84
C VAL A 170 18.00 -3.20 -7.55
N GLN A 171 18.42 -3.14 -6.28
CA GLN A 171 19.84 -3.03 -5.91
C GLN A 171 20.64 -4.20 -6.49
N LYS A 172 20.17 -5.44 -6.31
CA LYS A 172 20.80 -6.63 -6.84
C LYS A 172 20.95 -6.55 -8.37
N THR A 173 19.88 -6.21 -9.08
CA THR A 173 19.89 -6.12 -10.56
C THR A 173 20.88 -5.04 -11.05
N VAL A 174 20.99 -3.91 -10.35
CA VAL A 174 21.95 -2.87 -10.69
C VAL A 174 23.38 -3.30 -10.37
N ASP A 175 23.60 -4.00 -9.26
CA ASP A 175 24.91 -4.56 -8.89
C ASP A 175 25.38 -5.63 -9.91
N ASP A 176 24.45 -6.33 -10.57
CA ASP A 176 24.70 -7.25 -11.70
C ASP A 176 25.03 -6.52 -13.02
N GLY A 177 25.16 -5.18 -13.00
CA GLY A 177 25.60 -4.36 -14.14
C GLY A 177 24.46 -3.83 -15.02
N TYR A 178 23.20 -3.99 -14.66
CA TYR A 178 22.04 -3.44 -15.40
C TYR A 178 21.71 -2.03 -14.89
N THR A 179 22.36 -1.04 -15.47
CA THR A 179 22.33 0.36 -14.97
C THR A 179 21.39 1.30 -15.71
N TYR A 180 20.87 0.90 -16.87
CA TYR A 180 19.86 1.65 -17.61
C TYR A 180 18.49 1.06 -17.36
N VAL A 181 17.50 1.92 -17.21
CA VAL A 181 16.15 1.54 -16.79
C VAL A 181 15.12 2.14 -17.74
N VAL A 182 14.16 1.31 -18.14
CA VAL A 182 12.89 1.76 -18.68
C VAL A 182 11.94 1.88 -17.50
N ASP A 183 11.60 3.11 -17.11
CA ASP A 183 10.57 3.42 -16.12
C ASP A 183 9.21 3.42 -16.85
N LEU A 184 8.42 2.38 -16.65
CA LEU A 184 7.17 2.13 -17.35
C LEU A 184 6.00 2.65 -16.52
N ASP A 185 5.26 3.65 -17.05
CA ASP A 185 4.03 4.19 -16.45
C ASP A 185 2.84 3.84 -17.36
N LEU A 186 1.86 3.13 -16.84
CA LEU A 186 0.61 2.83 -17.54
C LEU A 186 -0.40 3.97 -17.32
N GLU A 187 -1.06 4.39 -18.42
CA GLU A 187 -2.03 5.47 -18.33
C GLU A 187 -3.32 5.00 -17.67
N ARG A 188 -3.59 5.50 -16.45
CA ARG A 188 -4.82 5.18 -15.70
C ARG A 188 -5.14 3.69 -15.69
N PHE A 189 -4.15 2.85 -15.45
CA PHE A 189 -4.24 1.40 -15.59
C PHE A 189 -5.58 0.83 -15.08
N PHE A 190 -5.98 1.15 -13.84
CA PHE A 190 -7.23 0.63 -13.28
C PHE A 190 -8.50 1.10 -14.01
N ASP A 191 -8.44 2.22 -14.71
CA ASP A 191 -9.60 2.78 -15.43
C ASP A 191 -9.66 2.30 -16.89
N THR A 192 -8.61 1.63 -17.39
CA THR A 192 -8.48 1.26 -18.81
C THR A 192 -8.29 -0.24 -19.06
N VAL A 193 -8.42 -1.08 -18.03
CA VAL A 193 -8.34 -2.54 -18.20
C VAL A 193 -9.48 -3.02 -19.08
N ASN A 194 -9.14 -3.68 -20.20
CA ASN A 194 -10.13 -4.29 -21.07
C ASN A 194 -10.75 -5.52 -20.40
N HIS A 195 -12.09 -5.49 -20.18
CA HIS A 195 -12.82 -6.56 -19.50
C HIS A 195 -12.72 -7.88 -20.25
N GLY A 196 -12.91 -7.87 -21.59
CA GLY A 196 -12.84 -9.08 -22.40
C GLY A 196 -11.48 -9.77 -22.29
N LYS A 197 -10.38 -8.98 -22.36
CA LYS A 197 -9.03 -9.51 -22.22
C LYS A 197 -8.76 -10.07 -20.83
N LEU A 198 -9.22 -9.40 -19.79
CA LEU A 198 -9.08 -9.88 -18.41
C LEU A 198 -9.86 -11.19 -18.19
N ILE A 199 -11.09 -11.26 -18.68
CA ILE A 199 -11.94 -12.47 -18.59
C ILE A 199 -11.32 -13.62 -19.38
N GLU A 200 -10.79 -13.38 -20.59
CA GLU A 200 -10.05 -14.37 -21.36
C GLU A 200 -8.88 -14.98 -20.54
N ILE A 201 -8.06 -14.12 -19.90
CA ILE A 201 -6.93 -14.56 -19.08
C ILE A 201 -7.42 -15.39 -17.87
N LEU A 202 -8.48 -14.94 -17.20
CA LEU A 202 -9.09 -15.66 -16.07
C LEU A 202 -9.58 -17.04 -16.49
N SER A 203 -10.30 -17.16 -17.61
CA SER A 203 -10.89 -18.41 -18.09
C SER A 203 -9.86 -19.45 -18.53
N ARG A 204 -8.60 -19.07 -18.75
CA ARG A 204 -7.51 -20.02 -18.99
C ARG A 204 -7.24 -20.89 -17.75
N THR A 205 -7.40 -20.32 -16.56
CA THR A 205 -7.08 -20.97 -15.27
C THR A 205 -8.33 -21.41 -14.51
N ILE A 206 -9.36 -20.56 -14.45
CA ILE A 206 -10.62 -20.81 -13.75
C ILE A 206 -11.57 -21.51 -14.73
N LYS A 207 -12.01 -22.72 -14.37
CA LYS A 207 -12.96 -23.50 -15.18
C LYS A 207 -14.40 -23.35 -14.72
N ASP A 208 -14.62 -22.91 -13.48
CA ASP A 208 -15.95 -22.58 -12.98
C ASP A 208 -16.48 -21.29 -13.64
N GLY A 209 -17.34 -21.45 -14.62
CA GLY A 209 -17.96 -20.35 -15.36
C GLY A 209 -18.79 -19.41 -14.49
N ARG A 210 -19.34 -19.90 -13.37
CA ARG A 210 -20.12 -19.10 -12.41
C ARG A 210 -19.23 -18.05 -11.74
N VAL A 211 -18.01 -18.43 -11.34
CA VAL A 211 -17.03 -17.52 -10.75
C VAL A 211 -16.57 -16.48 -11.76
N VAL A 212 -16.26 -16.88 -13.00
CA VAL A 212 -15.86 -15.96 -14.08
C VAL A 212 -17.00 -14.97 -14.39
N SER A 213 -18.25 -15.48 -14.47
CA SER A 213 -19.44 -14.64 -14.68
C SER A 213 -19.63 -13.63 -13.53
N LEU A 214 -19.47 -14.07 -12.27
CA LEU A 214 -19.58 -13.19 -11.10
C LEU A 214 -18.52 -12.09 -11.13
N ILE A 215 -17.26 -12.41 -11.46
CA ILE A 215 -16.20 -11.41 -11.62
C ILE A 215 -16.57 -10.42 -12.75
N HIS A 216 -17.06 -10.91 -13.88
CA HIS A 216 -17.50 -10.03 -14.98
C HIS A 216 -18.63 -9.09 -14.56
N LYS A 217 -19.61 -9.58 -13.76
CA LYS A 217 -20.65 -8.72 -13.19
C LYS A 217 -20.09 -7.64 -12.28
N TYR A 218 -19.06 -7.92 -11.45
CA TYR A 218 -18.37 -6.91 -10.65
C TYR A 218 -17.66 -5.87 -11.50
N LEU A 219 -17.03 -6.25 -12.59
CA LEU A 219 -16.39 -5.30 -13.52
C LEU A 219 -17.42 -4.36 -14.17
N ARG A 220 -18.62 -4.86 -14.48
CA ARG A 220 -19.69 -4.12 -15.15
C ARG A 220 -20.72 -3.48 -14.21
N SER A 221 -20.53 -3.56 -12.89
CA SER A 221 -21.52 -3.07 -11.91
C SER A 221 -21.82 -1.57 -12.01
N GLY A 222 -20.99 -0.81 -12.69
CA GLY A 222 -21.14 0.63 -12.86
C GLY A 222 -20.67 1.45 -11.67
N VAL A 223 -20.77 2.76 -11.81
CA VAL A 223 -20.27 3.74 -10.84
C VAL A 223 -21.33 4.82 -10.60
N ILE A 224 -21.61 5.14 -9.35
CA ILE A 224 -22.40 6.32 -8.99
C ILE A 224 -21.47 7.48 -8.66
N ALA A 225 -21.53 8.52 -9.47
CA ALA A 225 -20.83 9.78 -9.28
C ALA A 225 -21.83 10.93 -9.19
N LYS A 226 -21.75 11.73 -8.13
CA LYS A 226 -22.68 12.88 -7.91
C LYS A 226 -24.16 12.52 -8.03
N GLY A 227 -24.55 11.31 -7.62
CA GLY A 227 -25.92 10.81 -7.69
C GLY A 227 -26.36 10.23 -9.04
N LEU A 228 -25.53 10.29 -10.09
CA LEU A 228 -25.81 9.73 -11.41
C LEU A 228 -25.07 8.40 -11.60
N TRP A 229 -25.77 7.42 -12.20
CA TRP A 229 -25.17 6.14 -12.57
C TRP A 229 -24.45 6.27 -13.89
N HIS A 230 -23.27 5.67 -13.97
CA HIS A 230 -22.45 5.57 -15.18
C HIS A 230 -22.09 4.11 -15.43
N ALA A 231 -22.23 3.66 -16.66
CA ALA A 231 -21.76 2.34 -17.07
C ALA A 231 -20.25 2.20 -16.91
N SER A 232 -19.78 0.99 -16.60
CA SER A 232 -18.37 0.64 -16.59
C SER A 232 -18.12 -0.37 -17.70
N GLU A 233 -17.65 0.11 -18.86
CA GLU A 233 -17.32 -0.73 -20.02
C GLU A 233 -15.86 -1.18 -20.01
N GLU A 234 -15.00 -0.41 -19.34
CA GLU A 234 -13.58 -0.67 -19.13
C GLU A 234 -13.20 -0.43 -17.66
N GLY A 235 -12.09 -0.98 -17.27
CA GLY A 235 -11.46 -0.72 -15.99
C GLY A 235 -11.92 -1.64 -14.87
N THR A 236 -11.16 -1.59 -13.77
CA THR A 236 -11.48 -2.25 -12.51
C THR A 236 -11.69 -1.19 -11.44
N PRO A 237 -12.80 -1.20 -10.69
CA PRO A 237 -13.05 -0.18 -9.67
C PRO A 237 -11.91 -0.09 -8.64
N GLN A 238 -11.25 1.07 -8.55
CA GLN A 238 -10.19 1.28 -7.54
C GLN A 238 -10.82 1.35 -6.14
N GLY A 239 -10.59 0.34 -5.30
CA GLY A 239 -11.04 0.31 -3.91
C GLY A 239 -11.78 -0.95 -3.48
N GLY A 240 -12.13 -1.84 -4.40
CA GLY A 240 -12.60 -3.19 -4.10
C GLY A 240 -11.45 -4.12 -3.69
N PRO A 241 -11.70 -5.13 -2.83
CA PRO A 241 -10.67 -6.11 -2.44
C PRO A 241 -10.14 -6.96 -3.60
N LEU A 242 -10.93 -7.17 -4.63
CA LEU A 242 -10.60 -8.03 -5.78
C LEU A 242 -9.69 -7.33 -6.81
N SER A 243 -9.82 -6.02 -6.98
CA SER A 243 -9.11 -5.25 -8.03
C SER A 243 -7.58 -5.39 -8.00
N PRO A 244 -6.89 -5.44 -6.84
CA PRO A 244 -5.45 -5.65 -6.79
C PRO A 244 -5.00 -7.01 -7.36
N LEU A 245 -5.75 -8.07 -7.09
CA LEU A 245 -5.48 -9.41 -7.62
C LEU A 245 -5.69 -9.45 -9.13
N LEU A 246 -6.82 -8.93 -9.62
CA LEU A 246 -7.11 -8.85 -11.06
C LEU A 246 -6.05 -8.05 -11.81
N SER A 247 -5.55 -6.97 -11.20
CA SER A 247 -4.43 -6.19 -11.69
C SER A 247 -3.17 -7.05 -11.88
N ASN A 248 -2.81 -7.84 -10.86
CA ASN A 248 -1.66 -8.72 -10.93
C ASN A 248 -1.84 -9.84 -11.97
N ILE A 249 -3.03 -10.41 -12.10
CA ILE A 249 -3.34 -11.45 -13.11
C ILE A 249 -3.14 -10.88 -14.51
N MET A 250 -3.67 -9.68 -14.79
CA MET A 250 -3.50 -9.00 -16.09
C MET A 250 -2.03 -8.71 -16.39
N LEU A 251 -1.31 -8.13 -15.43
CA LEU A 251 0.09 -7.73 -15.61
C LEU A 251 1.07 -8.90 -15.54
N ASN A 252 0.66 -10.07 -15.07
CA ASN A 252 1.49 -11.27 -15.13
C ASN A 252 1.78 -11.72 -16.56
N GLU A 253 0.93 -11.39 -17.53
CA GLU A 253 1.20 -11.63 -18.94
C GLU A 253 2.40 -10.76 -19.44
N LEU A 254 2.51 -9.52 -18.94
CA LEU A 254 3.70 -8.69 -19.16
C LEU A 254 4.94 -9.29 -18.49
N ASP A 255 4.79 -9.75 -17.24
CA ASP A 255 5.88 -10.38 -16.49
C ASP A 255 6.42 -11.63 -17.22
N LYS A 256 5.54 -12.49 -17.73
CA LYS A 256 5.89 -13.67 -18.55
C LYS A 256 6.63 -13.28 -19.82
N GLU A 257 6.16 -12.24 -20.52
CA GLU A 257 6.79 -11.78 -21.75
C GLU A 257 8.19 -11.19 -21.50
N LEU A 258 8.37 -10.42 -20.43
CA LEU A 258 9.68 -9.91 -20.02
C LEU A 258 10.64 -11.05 -19.64
N ALA A 259 10.15 -12.05 -18.90
CA ALA A 259 10.94 -13.23 -18.55
C ALA A 259 11.32 -14.05 -19.79
N ARG A 260 10.39 -14.28 -20.72
CA ARG A 260 10.64 -14.99 -21.99
C ARG A 260 11.73 -14.32 -22.84
N ARG A 261 11.77 -12.97 -22.83
CA ARG A 261 12.81 -12.17 -23.51
C ARG A 261 14.13 -12.07 -22.73
N GLY A 262 14.21 -12.60 -21.53
CA GLY A 262 15.39 -12.52 -20.67
C GLY A 262 15.66 -11.11 -20.10
N HIS A 263 14.65 -10.23 -20.05
CA HIS A 263 14.82 -8.89 -19.50
C HIS A 263 14.62 -8.90 -17.98
N PRO A 264 15.63 -8.51 -17.19
CA PRO A 264 15.44 -8.25 -15.78
C PRO A 264 14.46 -7.11 -15.57
N PHE A 265 13.53 -7.28 -14.61
CA PHE A 265 12.56 -6.25 -14.28
C PHE A 265 12.18 -6.31 -12.79
N VAL A 266 11.60 -5.26 -12.27
CA VAL A 266 10.98 -5.22 -10.93
C VAL A 266 9.66 -4.49 -11.07
N ARG A 267 8.58 -5.15 -10.67
CA ARG A 267 7.24 -4.58 -10.74
C ARG A 267 6.60 -4.48 -9.35
N TYR A 268 6.03 -3.33 -9.05
CA TYR A 268 5.22 -3.09 -7.87
C TYR A 268 3.84 -2.55 -8.28
N ALA A 269 2.83 -3.42 -8.35
CA ALA A 269 1.53 -3.12 -8.94
C ALA A 269 1.66 -2.70 -10.42
N ASP A 270 1.22 -1.50 -10.77
CA ASP A 270 1.32 -0.88 -12.09
C ASP A 270 2.68 -0.19 -12.36
N ASP A 271 3.47 0.08 -11.32
CA ASP A 271 4.82 0.65 -11.42
C ASP A 271 5.83 -0.45 -11.80
N ALA A 272 6.45 -0.39 -13.00
CA ALA A 272 7.41 -1.37 -13.46
C ALA A 272 8.71 -0.74 -13.96
N MET A 273 9.83 -1.31 -13.53
CA MET A 273 11.17 -0.97 -14.00
C MET A 273 11.77 -2.14 -14.75
N ILE A 274 12.17 -1.91 -16.02
CA ILE A 274 12.83 -2.92 -16.85
C ILE A 274 14.30 -2.51 -17.02
N PHE A 275 15.22 -3.42 -16.77
CA PHE A 275 16.64 -3.12 -16.70
C PHE A 275 17.40 -3.56 -17.94
N CYS A 276 18.36 -2.74 -18.35
CA CYS A 276 19.23 -2.97 -19.50
C CYS A 276 20.67 -2.57 -19.19
N LYS A 277 21.63 -3.14 -19.93
CA LYS A 277 23.06 -2.80 -19.79
C LYS A 277 23.46 -1.52 -20.53
N SER A 278 22.67 -1.08 -21.53
CA SER A 278 22.97 0.12 -22.32
C SER A 278 21.72 0.95 -22.63
N LYS A 279 21.88 2.24 -22.87
CA LYS A 279 20.79 3.13 -23.24
C LYS A 279 20.09 2.69 -24.52
N ARG A 280 20.86 2.32 -25.57
CA ARG A 280 20.32 1.84 -26.85
C ARG A 280 19.48 0.57 -26.70
N ALA A 281 19.90 -0.37 -25.82
CA ALA A 281 19.11 -1.55 -25.50
C ALA A 281 17.80 -1.17 -24.80
N ALA A 282 17.84 -0.26 -23.83
CA ALA A 282 16.67 0.21 -23.10
C ALA A 282 15.65 0.91 -24.03
N GLU A 283 16.11 1.71 -25.00
CA GLU A 283 15.22 2.36 -25.98
C GLU A 283 14.52 1.33 -26.89
N ARG A 284 15.25 0.30 -27.34
CA ARG A 284 14.64 -0.81 -28.11
C ARG A 284 13.61 -1.58 -27.28
N VAL A 285 13.95 -1.89 -26.03
CA VAL A 285 13.05 -2.58 -25.11
C VAL A 285 11.80 -1.74 -24.87
N ARG A 286 11.92 -0.44 -24.58
CA ARG A 286 10.79 0.47 -24.43
C ARG A 286 9.85 0.40 -25.64
N SER A 287 10.37 0.53 -26.85
CA SER A 287 9.57 0.50 -28.07
C SER A 287 8.85 -0.85 -28.25
N SER A 288 9.56 -1.97 -28.08
CA SER A 288 9.02 -3.31 -28.29
C SER A 288 7.99 -3.73 -27.21
N ILE A 289 8.21 -3.33 -25.95
CA ILE A 289 7.28 -3.63 -24.84
C ILE A 289 6.05 -2.74 -24.93
N THR A 290 6.17 -1.47 -25.35
CA THR A 290 5.02 -0.62 -25.61
C THR A 290 4.10 -1.26 -26.65
N LYS A 291 4.64 -1.72 -27.78
CA LYS A 291 3.85 -2.44 -28.81
C LYS A 291 3.16 -3.69 -28.27
N PHE A 292 3.82 -4.45 -27.40
CA PHE A 292 3.22 -5.63 -26.76
C PHE A 292 2.06 -5.24 -25.83
N ILE A 293 2.26 -4.24 -24.98
CA ILE A 293 1.25 -3.77 -24.02
C ILE A 293 0.02 -3.25 -24.76
N GLU A 294 0.22 -2.39 -25.76
CA GLU A 294 -0.88 -1.79 -26.51
C GLU A 294 -1.58 -2.80 -27.43
N GLY A 295 -0.81 -3.68 -28.11
CA GLY A 295 -1.37 -4.61 -29.10
C GLY A 295 -1.86 -5.94 -28.55
N LYS A 296 -1.34 -6.42 -27.39
CA LYS A 296 -1.73 -7.73 -26.84
C LYS A 296 -2.50 -7.64 -25.53
N LEU A 297 -2.23 -6.63 -24.71
CA LEU A 297 -2.92 -6.43 -23.45
C LEU A 297 -4.02 -5.34 -23.53
N PHE A 298 -4.06 -4.59 -24.61
CA PHE A 298 -5.00 -3.48 -24.83
C PHE A 298 -4.93 -2.43 -23.70
N LEU A 299 -3.73 -2.25 -23.11
CA LEU A 299 -3.46 -1.24 -22.09
C LEU A 299 -2.76 -0.04 -22.74
N LYS A 300 -2.99 1.15 -22.19
CA LYS A 300 -2.37 2.38 -22.69
C LYS A 300 -1.09 2.70 -21.93
N VAL A 301 0.02 2.91 -22.66
CA VAL A 301 1.28 3.35 -22.08
C VAL A 301 1.34 4.88 -22.06
N ASN A 302 1.67 5.45 -20.91
CA ASN A 302 1.89 6.89 -20.80
C ASN A 302 3.25 7.26 -21.42
N LYS A 303 3.24 7.72 -22.67
CA LYS A 303 4.46 8.02 -23.44
C LYS A 303 5.30 9.15 -22.84
N GLU A 304 4.68 10.12 -22.16
CA GLU A 304 5.38 11.26 -21.53
C GLU A 304 6.15 10.85 -20.27
N LYS A 305 5.62 9.89 -19.51
CA LYS A 305 6.23 9.43 -18.27
C LYS A 305 7.07 8.17 -18.43
N THR A 306 6.81 7.37 -19.46
CA THR A 306 7.63 6.20 -19.77
C THR A 306 8.96 6.64 -20.36
N VAL A 307 9.99 6.69 -19.53
CA VAL A 307 11.30 7.25 -19.88
C VAL A 307 12.41 6.21 -19.76
N VAL A 308 13.44 6.38 -20.57
CA VAL A 308 14.69 5.65 -20.45
C VAL A 308 15.70 6.53 -19.73
N SER A 309 16.23 6.06 -18.63
CA SER A 309 17.19 6.82 -17.84
C SER A 309 18.27 5.91 -17.23
N TYR A 310 19.40 6.54 -16.85
CA TYR A 310 20.38 5.88 -15.99
C TYR A 310 19.81 5.81 -14.56
N ILE A 311 20.11 4.75 -13.84
CA ILE A 311 19.52 4.45 -12.52
C ILE A 311 19.58 5.61 -11.52
N LYS A 312 20.63 6.43 -11.56
CA LYS A 312 20.81 7.60 -10.66
C LYS A 312 19.68 8.63 -10.77
N GLY A 313 19.00 8.74 -11.91
CA GLY A 313 17.90 9.69 -12.12
C GLY A 313 16.52 9.17 -11.74
N VAL A 314 16.41 7.88 -11.42
CA VAL A 314 15.13 7.21 -11.25
C VAL A 314 14.56 7.44 -9.86
N LYS A 315 13.23 7.65 -9.82
CA LYS A 315 12.42 7.62 -8.60
C LYS A 315 11.58 6.35 -8.62
N TYR A 316 11.74 5.47 -7.64
CA TYR A 316 10.92 4.29 -7.48
C TYR A 316 10.47 4.10 -6.03
N LEU A 317 9.19 3.92 -5.80
CA LEU A 317 8.59 3.75 -4.46
C LEU A 317 9.05 4.83 -3.45
N GLY A 318 9.26 6.06 -3.94
CA GLY A 318 9.71 7.19 -3.09
C GLY A 318 11.21 7.25 -2.81
N TYR A 319 11.98 6.27 -3.24
CA TYR A 319 13.43 6.24 -3.17
C TYR A 319 14.07 6.73 -4.47
N SER A 320 15.38 6.98 -4.41
CA SER A 320 16.30 7.17 -5.54
C SER A 320 17.53 6.30 -5.33
N PHE A 321 18.28 6.11 -6.39
CA PHE A 321 19.43 5.23 -6.43
C PHE A 321 20.70 6.01 -6.79
N TYR A 322 21.84 5.56 -6.30
CA TYR A 322 23.15 6.01 -6.73
C TYR A 322 24.15 4.86 -6.60
N VAL A 323 25.18 4.89 -7.45
CA VAL A 323 26.25 3.89 -7.40
C VAL A 323 27.43 4.49 -6.63
N HIS A 324 27.90 3.78 -5.61
CA HIS A 324 29.07 4.15 -4.83
C HIS A 324 29.98 2.94 -4.66
N ARG A 325 31.24 3.08 -5.07
CA ARG A 325 32.25 1.98 -5.07
C ARG A 325 31.71 0.71 -5.75
N GLY A 326 31.10 0.87 -6.91
CA GLY A 326 30.55 -0.25 -7.69
C GLY A 326 29.24 -0.85 -7.17
N LYS A 327 28.71 -0.37 -6.03
CA LYS A 327 27.47 -0.89 -5.42
C LYS A 327 26.33 0.09 -5.46
N CYS A 328 25.12 -0.39 -5.73
CA CYS A 328 23.91 0.39 -5.73
C CYS A 328 23.47 0.72 -4.29
N GLN A 329 23.32 2.00 -4.02
CA GLN A 329 22.88 2.52 -2.74
C GLN A 329 21.53 3.21 -2.86
N LEU A 330 20.71 3.12 -1.80
CA LEU A 330 19.42 3.76 -1.72
C LEU A 330 19.53 5.12 -1.02
N THR A 331 18.82 6.11 -1.52
CA THR A 331 18.59 7.38 -0.86
C THR A 331 17.13 7.78 -0.95
N VAL A 332 16.67 8.65 -0.07
CA VAL A 332 15.30 9.18 -0.14
C VAL A 332 15.20 10.18 -1.28
N HIS A 333 14.21 10.04 -2.14
CA HIS A 333 13.99 10.98 -3.26
C HIS A 333 13.67 12.40 -2.75
N SER A 334 14.10 13.43 -3.48
CA SER A 334 13.93 14.84 -3.11
C SER A 334 12.47 15.23 -2.83
N LYS A 335 11.53 14.79 -3.68
CA LYS A 335 10.09 15.02 -3.47
C LYS A 335 9.58 14.40 -2.16
N SER A 336 10.07 13.20 -1.79
CA SER A 336 9.71 12.54 -0.53
C SER A 336 10.26 13.28 0.69
N LYS A 337 11.50 13.82 0.59
CA LYS A 337 12.09 14.68 1.62
C LYS A 337 11.29 15.99 1.80
N SER A 338 10.91 16.63 0.70
CA SER A 338 10.10 17.86 0.73
C SER A 338 8.72 17.62 1.33
N LYS A 339 8.03 16.54 0.95
CA LYS A 339 6.74 16.15 1.50
C LYS A 339 6.82 15.90 3.01
N MET A 340 7.87 15.23 3.47
CA MET A 340 8.10 14.99 4.90
C MET A 340 8.31 16.32 5.64
N LYS A 341 9.15 17.23 5.13
CA LYS A 341 9.35 18.56 5.74
C LYS A 341 8.05 19.36 5.80
N SER A 342 7.21 19.29 4.77
CA SER A 342 5.89 19.96 4.76
C SER A 342 4.96 19.38 5.83
N SER A 343 4.86 18.05 5.96
CA SER A 343 4.06 17.41 7.01
C SER A 343 4.57 17.75 8.42
N LEU A 344 5.89 17.74 8.65
CA LEU A 344 6.46 18.16 9.93
C LEU A 344 6.19 19.64 10.21
N LYS A 345 6.19 20.50 9.18
CA LYS A 345 5.83 21.93 9.30
C LYS A 345 4.40 22.10 9.76
N GLU A 346 3.46 21.33 9.21
CA GLU A 346 2.08 21.32 9.59
C GLU A 346 1.89 20.80 11.02
N LEU A 347 2.46 19.64 11.36
CA LEU A 347 2.40 19.06 12.72
C LEU A 347 2.99 19.97 13.79
N THR A 348 3.93 20.82 13.44
CA THR A 348 4.55 21.84 14.30
C THR A 348 4.07 23.24 14.00
N SER A 349 2.88 23.40 13.42
CA SER A 349 2.25 24.71 13.30
C SER A 349 1.90 25.24 14.70
N ARG A 350 2.21 26.52 14.92
CA ARG A 350 1.87 27.21 16.16
C ARG A 350 0.37 27.58 16.27
N SER A 351 -0.37 27.41 15.17
CA SER A 351 -1.77 27.80 15.07
C SER A 351 -2.74 26.61 15.05
N ASN A 352 -2.26 25.37 15.19
CA ASN A 352 -3.10 24.17 15.15
C ASN A 352 -3.87 23.85 16.45
N GLY A 353 -3.76 24.67 17.48
CA GLY A 353 -4.46 24.51 18.75
C GLY A 353 -4.04 23.30 19.60
N TRP A 354 -3.02 22.56 19.22
CA TRP A 354 -2.63 21.33 19.92
C TRP A 354 -1.78 21.60 21.16
N GLY A 355 -2.14 20.96 22.28
CA GLY A 355 -1.31 20.87 23.48
C GLY A 355 -0.07 19.97 23.27
N TYR A 356 0.80 19.96 24.29
CA TYR A 356 2.08 19.21 24.22
C TYR A 356 1.88 17.71 23.99
N VAL A 357 0.92 17.09 24.67
CA VAL A 357 0.68 15.63 24.58
C VAL A 357 0.27 15.23 23.16
N LYS A 358 -0.76 15.88 22.62
CA LYS A 358 -1.27 15.59 21.27
C LYS A 358 -0.19 15.80 20.21
N ARG A 359 0.60 16.88 20.31
CA ARG A 359 1.69 17.17 19.38
C ARG A 359 2.77 16.10 19.42
N LYS A 360 3.21 15.68 20.61
CA LYS A 360 4.20 14.60 20.78
C LYS A 360 3.72 13.29 20.16
N GLN A 361 2.49 12.89 20.43
CA GLN A 361 1.90 11.67 19.89
C GLN A 361 1.84 11.70 18.35
N LYS A 362 1.36 12.81 17.77
CA LYS A 362 1.28 12.98 16.31
C LYS A 362 2.67 12.97 15.65
N LEU A 363 3.64 13.68 16.24
CA LEU A 363 5.03 13.68 15.75
C LEU A 363 5.64 12.29 15.85
N ARG A 364 5.50 11.59 17.00
CA ARG A 364 6.02 10.23 17.17
C ARG A 364 5.45 9.29 16.12
N LYS A 365 4.12 9.25 15.96
CA LYS A 365 3.46 8.39 14.96
C LYS A 365 3.99 8.65 13.54
N TYR A 366 4.12 9.93 13.18
CA TYR A 366 4.59 10.32 11.84
C TYR A 366 6.08 9.97 11.63
N ILE A 367 6.96 10.35 12.56
CA ILE A 367 8.41 10.13 12.45
C ILE A 367 8.74 8.64 12.41
N VAL A 368 8.18 7.85 13.35
CA VAL A 368 8.44 6.40 13.40
C VAL A 368 7.93 5.71 12.13
N GLY A 369 6.72 6.02 11.68
CA GLY A 369 6.18 5.45 10.44
C GLY A 369 6.99 5.83 9.20
N TRP A 370 7.43 7.09 9.11
CA TRP A 370 8.24 7.56 7.98
C TRP A 370 9.65 6.95 7.97
N VAL A 371 10.31 6.91 9.12
CA VAL A 371 11.63 6.27 9.26
C VAL A 371 11.53 4.79 8.98
N GLY A 372 10.49 4.10 9.50
CA GLY A 372 10.25 2.70 9.23
C GLY A 372 10.07 2.36 7.75
N TYR A 373 9.48 3.27 6.98
CA TYR A 373 9.39 3.11 5.53
C TYR A 373 10.72 3.36 4.82
N TYR A 374 11.49 4.40 5.24
CA TYR A 374 12.70 4.84 4.54
C TYR A 374 14.01 4.32 5.15
N HIS A 375 13.98 3.39 6.10
CA HIS A 375 15.17 2.91 6.82
C HIS A 375 16.25 2.28 5.92
N LEU A 376 15.88 1.76 4.75
CA LEU A 376 16.85 1.22 3.79
C LEU A 376 17.73 2.31 3.13
N ALA A 377 17.29 3.56 3.17
CA ALA A 377 18.02 4.67 2.56
C ALA A 377 19.18 5.13 3.43
N ASN A 378 20.29 5.48 2.80
CA ASN A 378 21.36 6.21 3.47
C ASN A 378 20.89 7.67 3.73
N MET A 379 20.44 7.97 4.95
CA MET A 379 19.84 9.26 5.27
C MET A 379 20.33 9.89 6.59
N LYS A 380 21.46 9.43 7.16
CA LYS A 380 22.00 9.92 8.43
C LYS A 380 22.14 11.45 8.45
N ARG A 381 22.79 12.02 7.42
CA ARG A 381 22.98 13.49 7.29
C ARG A 381 21.65 14.23 7.19
N PHE A 382 20.73 13.71 6.38
CA PHE A 382 19.40 14.29 6.23
C PHE A 382 18.60 14.28 7.54
N CYS A 383 18.71 13.22 8.33
CA CYS A 383 18.08 13.14 9.66
C CYS A 383 18.65 14.19 10.61
N LEU A 384 19.99 14.36 10.65
CA LEU A 384 20.66 15.38 11.47
C LEU A 384 20.15 16.80 11.15
N GLU A 385 20.24 17.19 9.88
CA GLU A 385 19.81 18.52 9.41
C GLU A 385 18.31 18.77 9.68
N THR A 386 17.49 17.74 9.49
CA THR A 386 16.05 17.85 9.72
C THR A 386 15.72 17.94 11.20
N ASP A 387 16.44 17.21 12.06
CA ASP A 387 16.25 17.25 13.52
C ASP A 387 16.62 18.61 14.11
N GLU A 388 17.67 19.28 13.61
CA GLU A 388 18.02 20.64 14.03
C GLU A 388 16.87 21.61 13.74
N TRP A 389 16.37 21.57 12.52
CA TRP A 389 15.24 22.40 12.10
C TRP A 389 13.96 22.04 12.88
N LEU A 390 13.68 20.76 13.12
CA LEU A 390 12.50 20.28 13.85
C LEU A 390 12.53 20.72 15.31
N ARG A 391 13.69 20.62 15.98
CA ARG A 391 13.87 21.08 17.37
C ARG A 391 13.59 22.59 17.50
N ARG A 392 14.08 23.41 16.56
CA ARG A 392 13.74 24.84 16.52
C ARG A 392 12.23 25.06 16.39
N ARG A 393 11.54 24.29 15.56
CA ARG A 393 10.08 24.36 15.43
C ARG A 393 9.35 23.93 16.70
N ILE A 394 9.81 22.90 17.38
CA ILE A 394 9.24 22.46 18.67
C ILE A 394 9.41 23.55 19.73
N ARG A 395 10.62 24.14 19.86
CA ARG A 395 10.88 25.28 20.75
C ARG A 395 9.96 26.46 20.47
N MET A 396 9.74 26.78 19.21
CA MET A 396 8.78 27.81 18.80
C MET A 396 7.36 27.54 19.31
N CYS A 397 6.89 26.29 19.21
CA CYS A 397 5.57 25.91 19.70
C CYS A 397 5.47 25.98 21.22
N ILE A 398 6.52 25.53 21.94
CA ILE A 398 6.58 25.58 23.40
C ILE A 398 6.61 27.05 23.87
N TRP A 399 7.44 27.89 23.25
CA TRP A 399 7.51 29.31 23.56
C TRP A 399 6.19 30.02 23.34
N LYS A 400 5.46 29.73 22.28
CA LYS A 400 4.11 30.28 22.06
C LYS A 400 3.13 29.82 23.14
N ALA A 401 3.23 28.58 23.61
CA ALA A 401 2.35 28.06 24.65
C ALA A 401 2.55 28.77 26.01
N TRP A 402 3.72 29.32 26.27
CA TRP A 402 4.02 30.14 27.45
C TRP A 402 3.52 31.59 27.31
N LYS A 403 2.31 31.79 26.95
CA LYS A 403 1.64 33.04 26.49
C LYS A 403 2.16 34.33 27.14
N LYS A 404 2.13 34.40 28.51
CA LYS A 404 2.44 35.62 29.28
C LYS A 404 3.92 35.72 29.61
N PRO A 405 4.53 36.94 29.67
CA PRO A 405 5.92 37.13 30.09
C PRO A 405 6.26 36.46 31.42
N LYS A 406 5.41 36.63 32.44
CA LYS A 406 5.59 35.98 33.76
C LYS A 406 5.70 34.46 33.62
N THR A 407 4.86 33.82 32.79
CA THR A 407 4.90 32.38 32.54
C THR A 407 6.21 31.97 31.83
N LYS A 408 6.70 32.77 30.89
CA LYS A 408 7.98 32.53 30.21
C LYS A 408 9.14 32.59 31.18
N VAL A 409 9.19 33.64 32.03
CA VAL A 409 10.21 33.79 33.07
C VAL A 409 10.23 32.58 34.00
N VAL A 410 9.10 32.21 34.58
CA VAL A 410 8.99 31.07 35.51
C VAL A 410 9.45 29.76 34.84
N ASN A 411 9.04 29.52 33.60
CA ASN A 411 9.43 28.32 32.89
C ASN A 411 10.93 28.31 32.50
N LEU A 412 11.52 29.46 32.15
CA LEU A 412 12.96 29.57 31.93
C LEU A 412 13.74 29.26 33.21
N ILE A 413 13.34 29.79 34.37
CA ILE A 413 13.96 29.48 35.68
C ILE A 413 13.84 28.00 35.99
N ARG A 414 12.66 27.38 35.82
CA ARG A 414 12.46 25.93 35.95
C ARG A 414 13.33 25.11 35.00
N CYS A 415 13.71 25.71 33.87
CA CYS A 415 14.66 25.12 32.93
C CYS A 415 16.13 25.39 33.28
N GLY A 416 16.43 25.89 34.48
CA GLY A 416 17.80 26.12 34.97
C GLY A 416 18.46 27.37 34.39
N ILE A 417 17.70 28.31 33.87
CA ILE A 417 18.23 29.61 33.40
C ILE A 417 18.30 30.55 34.59
N ALA A 418 19.42 31.27 34.68
CA ALA A 418 19.64 32.29 35.73
C ALA A 418 18.51 33.33 35.74
N LYS A 419 18.08 33.77 36.93
CA LYS A 419 16.89 34.62 37.12
C LYS A 419 16.97 35.89 36.29
N TRP A 420 18.12 36.57 36.26
CA TRP A 420 18.29 37.81 35.47
C TRP A 420 18.13 37.57 33.96
N GLN A 421 18.72 36.49 33.43
CA GLN A 421 18.56 36.10 32.01
C GLN A 421 17.10 35.73 31.69
N ALA A 422 16.42 35.02 32.61
CA ALA A 422 15.04 34.65 32.44
C ALA A 422 14.12 35.88 32.34
N TYR A 423 14.36 36.92 33.12
CA TYR A 423 13.63 38.20 33.02
C TYR A 423 13.93 38.90 31.72
N GLN A 424 15.22 39.02 31.33
CA GLN A 424 15.62 39.64 30.06
C GLN A 424 14.93 38.96 28.85
N TRP A 425 15.04 37.67 28.76
CA TRP A 425 14.51 36.92 27.62
C TRP A 425 12.99 36.67 27.69
N GLY A 426 12.41 36.57 28.86
CA GLY A 426 10.97 36.43 29.06
C GLY A 426 10.16 37.59 28.56
N ASN A 427 10.76 38.82 28.64
CA ASN A 427 10.18 40.09 28.15
C ASN A 427 10.58 40.44 26.73
N THR A 428 11.28 39.55 26.02
CA THR A 428 11.71 39.80 24.64
C THR A 428 10.54 40.05 23.69
N ARG A 429 10.72 41.05 22.77
CA ARG A 429 9.82 41.36 21.67
C ARG A 429 10.14 40.60 20.38
N LEU A 430 11.17 39.72 20.38
CA LEU A 430 11.57 38.98 19.20
C LEU A 430 10.45 38.04 18.72
N ALA A 431 10.31 37.93 17.39
CA ALA A 431 9.36 37.03 16.76
C ALA A 431 9.62 35.57 17.14
N TYR A 432 8.58 34.76 17.22
CA TYR A 432 8.62 33.36 17.70
C TYR A 432 9.69 32.48 17.03
N TRP A 433 9.91 32.68 15.74
CA TRP A 433 10.93 31.92 15.00
C TRP A 433 12.35 32.38 15.36
N ARG A 434 12.54 33.65 15.56
CA ARG A 434 13.84 34.21 15.92
C ARG A 434 14.26 33.77 17.31
N ILE A 435 13.38 33.89 18.29
CA ILE A 435 13.68 33.48 19.67
C ILE A 435 13.85 31.96 19.78
N ALA A 436 13.13 31.15 18.98
CA ALA A 436 13.28 29.68 18.97
C ALA A 436 14.67 29.21 18.51
N GLY A 437 15.43 30.04 17.83
CA GLY A 437 16.83 29.81 17.45
C GLY A 437 17.85 30.46 18.38
N SER A 438 17.43 31.09 19.48
CA SER A 438 18.36 31.74 20.41
C SER A 438 19.14 30.74 21.26
N PRO A 439 20.34 31.08 21.73
CA PRO A 439 21.11 30.26 22.66
C PRO A 439 20.32 29.93 23.93
N ILE A 440 19.60 30.92 24.48
CA ILE A 440 18.82 30.73 25.70
C ILE A 440 17.77 29.61 25.61
N LEU A 441 16.99 29.55 24.50
CA LEU A 441 16.02 28.48 24.30
C LEU A 441 16.70 27.16 23.94
N SER A 442 17.90 27.21 23.37
CA SER A 442 18.70 25.99 23.11
C SER A 442 19.21 25.37 24.39
N ILE A 443 19.58 26.17 25.40
CA ILE A 443 19.95 25.73 26.75
C ILE A 443 18.70 25.27 27.52
N ALA A 444 17.69 26.13 27.61
CA ALA A 444 16.46 25.86 28.38
C ALA A 444 15.74 24.60 27.88
N MET A 445 15.73 24.36 26.59
CA MET A 445 15.11 23.22 25.92
C MET A 445 16.16 22.45 25.12
N SER A 446 17.18 21.94 25.82
CA SER A 446 18.25 21.14 25.23
C SER A 446 17.70 19.89 24.54
N ASN A 447 18.51 19.28 23.67
CA ASN A 447 18.13 18.05 22.98
C ASN A 447 17.75 16.95 23.95
N ASP A 448 18.53 16.78 25.04
CA ASP A 448 18.28 15.74 26.06
C ASP A 448 17.00 16.01 26.84
N ARG A 449 16.73 17.30 27.16
CA ARG A 449 15.48 17.67 27.81
C ARG A 449 14.26 17.39 26.91
N LEU A 450 14.33 17.70 25.62
CA LEU A 450 13.26 17.36 24.68
C LEU A 450 13.06 15.83 24.55
N ARG A 451 14.15 15.05 24.52
CA ARG A 451 14.09 13.58 24.55
C ARG A 451 13.43 13.07 25.83
N LYS A 452 13.88 13.52 27.02
CA LYS A 452 13.28 13.18 28.33
C LYS A 452 11.78 13.52 28.40
N GLN A 453 11.36 14.58 27.71
CA GLN A 453 9.94 14.95 27.58
C GLN A 453 9.18 14.13 26.56
N GLY A 454 9.79 13.17 25.87
CA GLY A 454 9.16 12.25 24.93
C GLY A 454 9.03 12.77 23.49
N TYR A 455 9.78 13.79 23.10
CA TYR A 455 9.92 14.16 21.69
C TYR A 455 10.89 13.21 20.98
N VAL A 456 10.45 12.60 19.90
CA VAL A 456 11.24 11.67 19.09
C VAL A 456 12.04 12.45 18.04
N CYS A 457 13.32 12.10 17.88
CA CYS A 457 14.20 12.61 16.82
C CYS A 457 14.24 11.60 15.65
N LEU A 458 14.41 12.09 14.44
CA LEU A 458 14.55 11.25 13.26
C LEU A 458 15.80 10.38 13.31
N LEU A 459 16.93 10.98 13.73
CA LEU A 459 18.19 10.27 13.82
C LEU A 459 18.11 9.12 14.83
N ASP A 460 17.54 9.38 16.01
CA ASP A 460 17.39 8.36 17.05
C ASP A 460 16.49 7.21 16.55
N ALA A 461 15.38 7.55 15.87
CA ALA A 461 14.51 6.55 15.26
C ALA A 461 15.21 5.76 14.14
N TYR A 462 16.08 6.41 13.36
CA TYR A 462 16.82 5.77 12.27
C TYR A 462 17.92 4.84 12.77
N LEU A 463 18.71 5.27 13.77
CA LEU A 463 19.79 4.47 14.35
C LEU A 463 19.27 3.34 15.24
N GLY A 464 18.16 3.55 15.93
CA GLY A 464 17.49 2.56 16.77
C GLY A 464 16.49 1.68 16.01
N TRP A 465 16.42 1.79 14.66
CA TRP A 465 15.51 0.97 13.88
C TRP A 465 15.96 -0.48 13.89
N ASN A 466 15.25 -1.30 14.66
CA ASN A 466 15.41 -2.75 14.68
C ASN A 466 14.12 -3.34 14.08
N PRO A 467 14.11 -3.86 12.84
CA PRO A 467 12.94 -4.53 12.30
C PRO A 467 12.68 -5.78 13.15
N LYS A 468 11.50 -5.84 13.80
CA LYS A 468 10.98 -7.08 14.39
C LYS A 468 10.56 -8.01 13.29
#